data_f42e5e6a71ac33ed8d4f1a16552c2fbf
#
_entry.id   f42e5e6a71ac33ed8d4f1a16552c2fbf
#
_cell.length_a   1.000
_cell.length_b   1.000
_cell.length_c   1.000
_cell.angle_alpha   90.00
_cell.angle_beta   90.00
_cell.angle_gamma   90.00
#
_symmetry.space_group_name_H-M   'P 1'
#
loop_
_entity.id
_entity.type
_entity.pdbx_description
1 polymer ?
#
loop_
_entity_poly.entity_id
_entity_poly.type
_entity_poly.pdbx_seq_one_letter_code
_entity_poly.pdbx_strand_id
1 'polypeptide(L)'
;MKLKTFLIGSLLLAAAGIFAAENNPLNAVVKLEVRTSTPNYLAPWQQIMDGSTGSGVVIGKRRILTNAHNVANSTIITVRKHNTDTIYTAKVEFVDHGCDLATLLVNEPEFYRDITPFEIGETPPLQAEVLAIGYPIGGDGLSMTKGIVSRIENRMYSHSLRNLLTVQLDAAINPGNSGGPVFYGDKIAGIAFQGHRKGENLGYMIPCEVIRHFLKDIEDGRVDGCGMLGFFHSNLENPGMHSYFKMKPGQTGLLITEVNPLTEKASPGAIKVNDILLSIDGHKVANNGNIRLANGEPRHFSYVLLGKQIGEKVKLTLLRSGREITVELPVRKPDYYMIPVYDREMDYYCFGGLIFSSLTSNYLAALGKNAPDSLTSQMVKGKDFEDSGLVVLTMVLGDEVNIGYQDIITELVSSVNGVKVRNLRHLIELLEEKKDGYAIIRFDQQNKPMVLDLKQFRAATPRILEKYQLPADRSRACRKGK
;
A
#
# COMPACT_ATOMS: atom_id res chain seq x y z
N MET A 1 11.14 53.21 -12.15
CA MET A 1 11.47 52.17 -11.17
C MET A 1 10.57 52.38 -9.96
N LYS A 2 9.36 51.83 -9.98
CA LYS A 2 8.40 51.91 -8.86
C LYS A 2 8.15 50.49 -8.33
N LEU A 3 8.49 50.35 -7.07
CA LEU A 3 8.32 49.14 -6.22
C LEU A 3 6.87 48.66 -6.27
N LYS A 4 6.64 47.41 -6.63
CA LYS A 4 5.42 46.65 -6.32
C LYS A 4 5.70 45.83 -5.07
N THR A 5 5.74 46.52 -3.94
CA THR A 5 5.68 45.87 -2.61
C THR A 5 4.34 46.32 -2.04
N PHE A 6 3.35 45.46 -2.03
CA PHE A 6 2.16 45.53 -1.16
C PHE A 6 1.13 44.55 -1.72
N LEU A 7 1.09 43.33 -1.17
CA LEU A 7 -0.15 42.52 -1.01
C LEU A 7 0.06 41.25 -0.18
N ILE A 8 1.16 41.13 0.56
CA ILE A 8 1.40 39.92 1.41
C ILE A 8 0.90 40.15 2.85
N GLY A 9 0.67 41.40 3.26
CA GLY A 9 0.23 41.73 4.61
C GLY A 9 -1.27 41.56 4.88
N SER A 10 -2.10 41.52 3.83
CA SER A 10 -3.57 41.46 3.97
C SER A 10 -4.15 40.05 4.17
N LEU A 11 -3.42 38.99 3.78
CA LEU A 11 -3.92 37.62 4.01
C LEU A 11 -3.76 37.13 5.46
N LEU A 12 -2.76 37.60 6.19
CA LEU A 12 -2.57 37.24 7.59
C LEU A 12 -3.54 37.96 8.54
N LEU A 13 -4.02 39.17 8.18
CA LEU A 13 -5.07 39.87 8.92
C LEU A 13 -6.47 39.35 8.56
N ALA A 14 -6.70 38.83 7.35
CA ALA A 14 -7.95 38.16 6.99
C ALA A 14 -8.10 36.83 7.73
N ALA A 15 -7.01 36.07 7.96
CA ALA A 15 -7.07 34.84 8.73
C ALA A 15 -7.40 35.06 10.22
N ALA A 16 -6.90 36.17 10.81
CA ALA A 16 -7.20 36.48 12.23
C ALA A 16 -8.59 37.08 12.45
N GLY A 17 -9.24 37.64 11.41
CA GLY A 17 -10.56 38.29 11.50
C GLY A 17 -11.73 37.36 11.17
N ILE A 18 -11.50 36.20 10.54
CA ILE A 18 -12.54 35.26 10.13
C ILE A 18 -12.94 34.29 11.26
N PHE A 19 -12.16 34.20 12.32
CA PHE A 19 -12.34 33.23 13.41
C PHE A 19 -13.37 33.60 14.49
N ALA A 20 -14.14 34.65 14.29
CA ALA A 20 -15.20 35.08 15.22
C ALA A 20 -16.63 34.71 14.80
N ALA A 21 -16.82 33.94 13.72
CA ALA A 21 -18.12 33.50 13.22
C ALA A 21 -18.45 32.08 13.70
N GLU A 22 -19.75 31.77 13.82
CA GLU A 22 -20.28 30.46 14.28
C GLU A 22 -19.76 29.24 13.49
N ASN A 23 -19.10 29.40 12.33
CA ASN A 23 -18.48 28.34 11.53
C ASN A 23 -16.95 28.57 11.41
N ASN A 24 -16.20 28.11 12.40
CA ASN A 24 -14.76 28.10 12.30
C ASN A 24 -14.30 27.02 11.27
N PRO A 25 -13.60 27.40 10.17
CA PRO A 25 -13.13 26.41 9.18
C PRO A 25 -12.27 25.31 9.77
N LEU A 26 -11.55 25.58 10.87
CA LEU A 26 -10.74 24.58 11.58
C LEU A 26 -11.57 23.45 12.20
N ASN A 27 -12.90 23.62 12.36
CA ASN A 27 -13.77 22.54 12.81
C ASN A 27 -13.84 21.37 11.81
N ALA A 28 -13.50 21.64 10.54
CA ALA A 28 -13.40 20.59 9.51
C ALA A 28 -12.11 19.77 9.60
N VAL A 29 -11.08 20.24 10.35
CA VAL A 29 -9.86 19.46 10.61
C VAL A 29 -10.01 18.80 11.96
N VAL A 30 -9.92 17.47 12.02
CA VAL A 30 -10.27 16.67 13.18
C VAL A 30 -9.09 15.85 13.70
N LYS A 31 -9.05 15.66 15.02
CA LYS A 31 -8.14 14.73 15.67
C LYS A 31 -8.76 13.33 15.66
N LEU A 32 -7.97 12.35 15.27
CA LEU A 32 -8.31 10.94 15.34
C LEU A 32 -7.54 10.28 16.50
N GLU A 33 -8.24 9.48 17.31
CA GLU A 33 -7.63 8.58 18.28
C GLU A 33 -8.11 7.17 17.96
N VAL A 34 -7.17 6.27 17.69
CA VAL A 34 -7.47 4.94 17.15
C VAL A 34 -6.89 3.87 18.08
N ARG A 35 -7.70 2.88 18.43
CA ARG A 35 -7.24 1.65 19.05
C ARG A 35 -7.16 0.57 18.00
N THR A 36 -6.05 -0.16 18.00
CA THR A 36 -5.78 -1.18 16.99
C THR A 36 -5.59 -2.56 17.61
N SER A 37 -5.89 -3.59 16.83
CA SER A 37 -5.58 -4.98 17.13
C SER A 37 -4.83 -5.55 15.94
N THR A 38 -3.50 -5.49 16.00
CA THR A 38 -2.62 -5.91 14.89
C THR A 38 -2.16 -7.35 15.12
N PRO A 39 -2.19 -8.23 14.12
CA PRO A 39 -1.63 -9.57 14.24
C PRO A 39 -0.16 -9.55 14.64
N ASN A 40 0.23 -10.42 15.58
CA ASN A 40 1.64 -10.71 15.81
C ASN A 40 2.15 -11.60 14.67
N TYR A 41 2.84 -11.01 13.70
CA TYR A 41 3.28 -11.76 12.50
C TYR A 41 4.27 -12.89 12.80
N LEU A 42 4.93 -12.87 13.96
CA LEU A 42 5.81 -13.97 14.40
C LEU A 42 5.07 -15.04 15.23
N ALA A 43 3.90 -14.70 15.80
CA ALA A 43 3.02 -15.64 16.53
C ALA A 43 1.57 -15.42 16.06
N PRO A 44 1.16 -15.95 14.90
CA PRO A 44 -0.02 -15.51 14.14
C PRO A 44 -1.38 -15.72 14.85
N TRP A 45 -1.41 -16.46 15.93
CA TRP A 45 -2.60 -16.62 16.79
C TRP A 45 -2.75 -15.52 17.85
N GLN A 46 -1.75 -14.64 17.99
CA GLN A 46 -1.75 -13.54 18.95
C GLN A 46 -2.08 -12.22 18.28
N GLN A 47 -2.67 -11.32 19.07
CA GLN A 47 -2.94 -9.94 18.67
C GLN A 47 -2.16 -8.97 19.57
N ILE A 48 -1.63 -7.93 18.97
CA ILE A 48 -0.96 -6.83 19.68
C ILE A 48 -1.94 -5.67 19.72
N MET A 49 -2.33 -5.27 20.93
CA MET A 49 -3.20 -4.11 21.14
C MET A 49 -2.34 -2.86 21.28
N ASP A 50 -2.69 -1.83 20.52
CA ASP A 50 -1.97 -0.55 20.55
C ASP A 50 -2.94 0.63 20.33
N GLY A 51 -2.42 1.84 20.38
CA GLY A 51 -3.16 3.06 20.10
C GLY A 51 -2.32 4.07 19.35
N SER A 52 -2.95 4.76 18.43
CA SER A 52 -2.34 5.80 17.62
C SER A 52 -3.22 7.05 17.58
N THR A 53 -2.60 8.17 17.22
CA THR A 53 -3.29 9.42 16.90
C THR A 53 -2.98 9.83 15.49
N GLY A 54 -3.94 10.46 14.83
CA GLY A 54 -3.81 10.97 13.49
C GLY A 54 -4.70 12.20 13.31
N SER A 55 -4.72 12.67 12.09
CA SER A 55 -5.57 13.80 11.68
C SER A 55 -6.50 13.37 10.55
N GLY A 56 -7.56 14.14 10.34
CA GLY A 56 -8.46 13.99 9.22
C GLY A 56 -9.06 15.33 8.84
N VAL A 57 -9.68 15.38 7.67
CA VAL A 57 -10.39 16.57 7.19
C VAL A 57 -11.76 16.21 6.64
N VAL A 58 -12.78 16.97 7.02
CA VAL A 58 -14.13 16.80 6.50
C VAL A 58 -14.18 17.34 5.08
N ILE A 59 -14.61 16.48 4.15
CA ILE A 59 -14.86 16.80 2.75
C ILE A 59 -16.35 16.60 2.42
N GLY A 60 -16.75 16.85 1.20
CA GLY A 60 -18.13 16.65 0.76
C GLY A 60 -18.72 15.27 1.10
N LYS A 61 -20.04 15.15 1.06
CA LYS A 61 -20.80 13.92 1.37
C LYS A 61 -20.65 13.43 2.84
N ARG A 62 -20.36 14.33 3.77
CA ARG A 62 -20.14 14.04 5.20
C ARG A 62 -19.00 13.05 5.45
N ARG A 63 -17.97 13.01 4.61
CA ARG A 63 -16.81 12.16 4.76
C ARG A 63 -15.68 12.85 5.47
N ILE A 64 -14.99 12.15 6.34
CA ILE A 64 -13.69 12.55 6.86
C ILE A 64 -12.64 11.80 6.04
N LEU A 65 -11.81 12.53 5.30
CA LEU A 65 -10.67 11.98 4.58
C LEU A 65 -9.46 11.90 5.50
N THR A 66 -8.77 10.76 5.51
CA THR A 66 -7.56 10.52 6.31
C THR A 66 -6.66 9.50 5.61
N ASN A 67 -5.53 9.13 6.22
CA ASN A 67 -4.70 8.04 5.72
C ASN A 67 -5.23 6.66 6.15
N ALA A 68 -5.01 5.65 5.28
CA ALA A 68 -5.32 4.25 5.59
C ALA A 68 -4.49 3.74 6.78
N HIS A 69 -3.20 4.14 6.89
CA HIS A 69 -2.35 3.71 8.00
C HIS A 69 -2.84 4.21 9.37
N ASN A 70 -3.60 5.32 9.42
CA ASN A 70 -4.20 5.81 10.68
C ASN A 70 -5.31 4.88 11.19
N VAL A 71 -5.97 4.14 10.30
CA VAL A 71 -7.15 3.33 10.62
C VAL A 71 -6.95 1.83 10.40
N ALA A 72 -5.78 1.42 9.88
CA ALA A 72 -5.44 0.02 9.68
C ALA A 72 -5.53 -0.78 10.97
N ASN A 73 -6.17 -1.95 10.91
CA ASN A 73 -6.41 -2.84 12.05
C ASN A 73 -7.16 -2.18 13.23
N SER A 74 -7.94 -1.12 12.97
CA SER A 74 -8.67 -0.40 14.01
C SER A 74 -9.78 -1.25 14.64
N THR A 75 -9.92 -1.15 15.97
CA THR A 75 -11.03 -1.73 16.74
C THR A 75 -12.03 -0.65 17.16
N ILE A 76 -11.54 0.56 17.40
CA ILE A 76 -12.35 1.74 17.67
C ILE A 76 -11.63 2.98 17.14
N ILE A 77 -12.39 3.87 16.54
CA ILE A 77 -11.91 5.18 16.06
C ILE A 77 -12.76 6.24 16.74
N THR A 78 -12.12 7.17 17.41
CA THR A 78 -12.78 8.36 17.96
C THR A 78 -12.29 9.60 17.25
N VAL A 79 -13.19 10.57 17.14
CA VAL A 79 -12.98 11.83 16.41
C VAL A 79 -13.33 13.00 17.32
N ARG A 80 -12.47 14.02 17.34
CA ARG A 80 -12.70 15.27 18.06
C ARG A 80 -12.44 16.45 17.14
N LYS A 81 -13.36 17.42 17.16
CA LYS A 81 -13.22 18.69 16.44
C LYS A 81 -12.28 19.64 17.18
N HIS A 82 -11.84 20.67 16.49
CA HIS A 82 -11.03 21.73 17.08
C HIS A 82 -11.77 22.44 18.24
N ASN A 83 -11.03 22.68 19.34
CA ASN A 83 -11.53 23.39 20.54
C ASN A 83 -12.83 22.82 21.14
N THR A 84 -13.05 21.51 21.08
CA THR A 84 -14.19 20.86 21.75
C THR A 84 -13.72 19.63 22.54
N ASP A 85 -14.39 19.38 23.67
CA ASP A 85 -14.16 18.16 24.46
C ASP A 85 -15.07 17.00 24.04
N THR A 86 -16.03 17.26 23.14
CA THR A 86 -16.96 16.24 22.66
C THR A 86 -16.23 15.24 21.78
N ILE A 87 -16.35 13.97 22.14
CA ILE A 87 -15.77 12.84 21.41
C ILE A 87 -16.89 12.13 20.67
N TYR A 88 -16.69 11.89 19.38
CA TYR A 88 -17.58 11.14 18.51
C TYR A 88 -16.93 9.81 18.10
N THR A 89 -17.75 8.80 17.81
CA THR A 89 -17.26 7.54 17.25
C THR A 89 -17.38 7.57 15.74
N ALA A 90 -16.29 7.20 15.04
CA ALA A 90 -16.30 7.07 13.59
C ALA A 90 -16.16 5.61 13.16
N LYS A 91 -16.63 5.35 11.94
CA LYS A 91 -16.47 4.06 11.25
C LYS A 91 -15.75 4.28 9.94
N VAL A 92 -14.89 3.34 9.56
CA VAL A 92 -14.32 3.29 8.22
C VAL A 92 -15.45 3.05 7.24
N GLU A 93 -15.60 3.95 6.24
CA GLU A 93 -16.53 3.78 5.13
C GLU A 93 -15.82 3.04 4.00
N PHE A 94 -14.66 3.57 3.57
CA PHE A 94 -13.77 2.96 2.57
C PHE A 94 -12.33 3.10 2.98
N VAL A 95 -11.50 2.12 2.63
CA VAL A 95 -10.04 2.16 2.84
C VAL A 95 -9.33 1.56 1.64
N ASP A 96 -8.39 2.32 1.07
CA ASP A 96 -7.42 1.84 0.09
C ASP A 96 -6.01 1.89 0.69
N HIS A 97 -5.55 0.73 1.16
CA HIS A 97 -4.20 0.59 1.66
C HIS A 97 -3.14 0.81 0.57
N GLY A 98 -3.50 0.63 -0.70
CA GLY A 98 -2.59 0.81 -1.83
C GLY A 98 -2.15 2.25 -2.01
N CYS A 99 -3.06 3.21 -1.91
CA CYS A 99 -2.77 4.65 -2.00
C CYS A 99 -2.73 5.37 -0.64
N ASP A 100 -2.84 4.60 0.47
CA ASP A 100 -2.81 5.11 1.84
C ASP A 100 -3.89 6.16 2.15
N LEU A 101 -5.11 5.96 1.65
CA LEU A 101 -6.26 6.82 1.90
C LEU A 101 -7.44 6.05 2.49
N ALA A 102 -8.22 6.72 3.34
CA ALA A 102 -9.46 6.20 3.89
C ALA A 102 -10.50 7.31 4.06
N THR A 103 -11.78 6.92 3.97
CA THR A 103 -12.91 7.77 4.38
C THR A 103 -13.58 7.21 5.63
N LEU A 104 -13.94 8.12 6.54
CA LEU A 104 -14.66 7.79 7.76
C LEU A 104 -16.01 8.51 7.78
N LEU A 105 -16.96 7.89 8.46
CA LEU A 105 -18.29 8.47 8.76
C LEU A 105 -18.48 8.56 10.27
N VAL A 106 -19.04 9.69 10.72
CA VAL A 106 -19.60 9.87 12.06
C VAL A 106 -21.11 9.80 11.91
N ASN A 107 -21.77 8.95 12.70
CA ASN A 107 -23.21 8.75 12.57
C ASN A 107 -24.03 9.91 13.11
N GLU A 108 -23.48 10.63 14.11
CA GLU A 108 -24.17 11.72 14.81
C GLU A 108 -24.26 12.96 13.92
N PRO A 109 -25.46 13.42 13.52
CA PRO A 109 -25.63 14.60 12.65
C PRO A 109 -25.09 15.90 13.27
N GLU A 110 -25.06 15.96 14.61
CA GLU A 110 -24.55 17.10 15.38
C GLU A 110 -23.08 17.36 15.12
N PHE A 111 -22.32 16.29 14.80
CA PHE A 111 -20.91 16.43 14.43
C PHE A 111 -20.72 17.39 13.25
N TYR A 112 -21.60 17.32 12.25
CA TYR A 112 -21.44 18.08 11.00
C TYR A 112 -22.11 19.47 10.99
N ARG A 113 -22.84 19.82 12.06
CA ARG A 113 -23.72 21.02 12.08
C ARG A 113 -22.96 22.34 11.86
N ASP A 114 -21.76 22.45 12.42
CA ASP A 114 -20.89 23.63 12.40
C ASP A 114 -19.64 23.43 11.53
N ILE A 115 -19.69 22.50 10.59
CA ILE A 115 -18.58 22.17 9.68
C ILE A 115 -18.92 22.60 8.25
N THR A 116 -18.07 23.44 7.67
CA THR A 116 -18.04 23.68 6.22
C THR A 116 -16.99 22.74 5.62
N PRO A 117 -17.40 21.75 4.80
CA PRO A 117 -16.46 20.81 4.17
C PRO A 117 -15.49 21.53 3.23
N PHE A 118 -14.23 21.10 3.23
CA PHE A 118 -13.25 21.61 2.27
C PHE A 118 -13.36 20.90 0.91
N GLU A 119 -13.03 21.65 -0.14
CA GLU A 119 -12.93 21.11 -1.51
C GLU A 119 -11.52 20.61 -1.81
N ILE A 120 -11.43 19.55 -2.65
CA ILE A 120 -10.18 19.11 -3.22
C ILE A 120 -9.79 20.04 -4.36
N GLY A 121 -8.67 20.73 -4.19
CA GLY A 121 -8.07 21.61 -5.19
C GLY A 121 -7.19 20.89 -6.19
N GLU A 122 -6.15 21.56 -6.67
CA GLU A 122 -5.14 21.03 -7.59
C GLU A 122 -3.79 20.86 -6.88
N THR A 123 -2.95 19.95 -7.38
CA THR A 123 -1.57 19.84 -6.91
C THR A 123 -0.81 21.12 -7.25
N PRO A 124 -0.25 21.84 -6.25
CA PRO A 124 0.39 23.11 -6.49
C PRO A 124 1.73 22.94 -7.23
N PRO A 125 2.16 23.95 -7.99
CA PRO A 125 3.45 23.91 -8.70
C PRO A 125 4.63 23.94 -7.71
N LEU A 126 5.82 23.63 -8.24
CA LEU A 126 7.06 23.75 -7.46
C LEU A 126 7.21 25.17 -6.90
N GLN A 127 7.76 25.27 -5.67
CA GLN A 127 7.95 26.50 -4.90
C GLN A 127 6.67 27.20 -4.43
N ALA A 128 5.48 26.65 -4.69
CA ALA A 128 4.24 27.16 -4.12
C ALA A 128 4.25 27.01 -2.60
N GLU A 129 3.82 28.06 -1.89
CA GLU A 129 3.62 28.00 -0.45
C GLU A 129 2.39 27.16 -0.12
N VAL A 130 2.52 26.29 0.89
CA VAL A 130 1.44 25.41 1.39
C VAL A 130 1.37 25.46 2.91
N LEU A 131 0.20 25.13 3.46
CA LEU A 131 -0.07 25.08 4.88
C LEU A 131 -0.56 23.68 5.26
N ALA A 132 0.23 22.93 6.01
CA ALA A 132 -0.17 21.65 6.59
C ALA A 132 -0.82 21.87 7.95
N ILE A 133 -1.98 21.25 8.18
CA ILE A 133 -2.74 21.37 9.44
C ILE A 133 -3.02 19.97 9.99
N GLY A 134 -2.78 19.78 11.31
CA GLY A 134 -3.05 18.49 11.94
C GLY A 134 -2.82 18.52 13.46
N TYR A 135 -2.88 17.34 14.07
CA TYR A 135 -2.72 17.12 15.49
C TYR A 135 -1.51 16.24 15.80
N PRO A 136 -0.30 16.83 15.95
CA PRO A 136 0.91 16.05 16.20
C PRO A 136 0.86 15.32 17.55
N ILE A 137 1.57 14.19 17.64
CA ILE A 137 1.72 13.45 18.90
C ILE A 137 2.38 14.34 19.95
N GLY A 138 1.86 14.27 21.18
CA GLY A 138 2.39 15.00 22.34
C GLY A 138 1.60 16.25 22.72
N GLY A 139 0.51 16.56 21.99
CA GLY A 139 -0.39 17.66 22.34
C GLY A 139 -1.82 17.43 21.88
N ASP A 140 -2.77 18.15 22.50
CA ASP A 140 -4.17 18.18 22.09
C ASP A 140 -4.48 19.33 21.13
N GLY A 141 -3.53 20.25 20.98
CA GLY A 141 -3.66 21.44 20.15
C GLY A 141 -3.43 21.16 18.67
N LEU A 142 -4.19 21.88 17.85
CA LEU A 142 -4.00 21.89 16.39
C LEU A 142 -2.67 22.57 16.04
N SER A 143 -1.90 21.96 15.17
CA SER A 143 -0.64 22.49 14.64
C SER A 143 -0.82 22.95 13.19
N MET A 144 -0.22 24.10 12.86
CA MET A 144 -0.16 24.65 11.53
C MET A 144 1.29 24.83 11.13
N THR A 145 1.73 24.14 10.08
CA THR A 145 3.11 24.19 9.59
C THR A 145 3.13 24.70 8.16
N LYS A 146 3.83 25.80 7.93
CA LYS A 146 4.00 26.40 6.60
C LYS A 146 5.28 25.89 5.94
N GLY A 147 5.23 25.66 4.64
CA GLY A 147 6.37 25.27 3.84
C GLY A 147 6.11 25.47 2.36
N ILE A 148 7.00 24.94 1.51
CA ILE A 148 6.89 25.02 0.06
C ILE A 148 6.91 23.64 -0.60
N VAL A 149 6.37 23.55 -1.81
CA VAL A 149 6.49 22.37 -2.67
C VAL A 149 7.92 22.28 -3.19
N SER A 150 8.67 21.28 -2.73
CA SER A 150 10.09 21.11 -3.10
C SER A 150 10.26 20.18 -4.31
N ARG A 151 9.41 19.14 -4.45
CA ARG A 151 9.53 18.14 -5.51
C ARG A 151 8.20 17.43 -5.76
N ILE A 152 7.97 17.01 -7.01
CA ILE A 152 6.84 16.16 -7.39
C ILE A 152 7.41 14.95 -8.14
N GLU A 153 7.33 13.77 -7.53
CA GLU A 153 7.95 12.55 -8.05
C GLU A 153 7.18 11.29 -7.63
N ASN A 154 7.43 10.17 -8.31
CA ASN A 154 6.97 8.88 -7.79
C ASN A 154 7.91 8.43 -6.67
N ARG A 155 7.30 8.01 -5.55
CA ARG A 155 8.01 7.50 -4.39
C ARG A 155 7.27 6.32 -3.77
N MET A 156 8.03 5.46 -3.12
CA MET A 156 7.44 4.34 -2.39
C MET A 156 6.69 4.84 -1.16
N TYR A 157 5.39 4.55 -1.09
CA TYR A 157 4.56 4.78 0.08
C TYR A 157 4.93 3.74 1.15
N SER A 158 5.27 4.21 2.35
CA SER A 158 5.75 3.35 3.44
C SER A 158 4.72 2.31 3.87
N HIS A 159 3.43 2.65 3.79
CA HIS A 159 2.33 1.79 4.18
C HIS A 159 2.09 0.64 3.18
N SER A 160 2.06 0.95 1.89
CA SER A 160 1.70 -0.01 0.83
C SER A 160 2.88 -0.66 0.12
N LEU A 161 4.09 -0.10 0.27
CA LEU A 161 5.29 -0.44 -0.51
C LEU A 161 5.13 -0.22 -2.03
N ARG A 162 4.14 0.60 -2.43
CA ARG A 162 3.87 0.94 -3.83
C ARG A 162 4.51 2.28 -4.21
N ASN A 163 5.04 2.34 -5.43
CA ASN A 163 5.53 3.60 -6.01
C ASN A 163 4.37 4.37 -6.62
N LEU A 164 3.97 5.47 -5.98
CA LEU A 164 2.90 6.35 -6.42
C LEU A 164 3.38 7.80 -6.44
N LEU A 165 2.59 8.67 -7.12
CA LEU A 165 2.86 10.09 -7.15
C LEU A 165 2.86 10.68 -5.74
N THR A 166 3.84 11.49 -5.44
CA THR A 166 4.10 12.10 -4.13
C THR A 166 4.56 13.52 -4.32
N VAL A 167 4.17 14.40 -3.42
CA VAL A 167 4.70 15.76 -3.34
C VAL A 167 5.53 15.91 -2.07
N GLN A 168 6.80 16.27 -2.24
CA GLN A 168 7.70 16.58 -1.14
C GLN A 168 7.54 18.05 -0.75
N LEU A 169 7.47 18.28 0.55
CA LEU A 169 7.32 19.59 1.16
C LEU A 169 8.54 19.90 2.03
N ASP A 170 8.93 21.17 2.03
CA ASP A 170 9.81 21.74 3.05
C ASP A 170 8.96 22.23 4.23
N ALA A 171 8.26 21.30 4.83
CA ALA A 171 7.43 21.48 6.01
C ALA A 171 7.56 20.26 6.89
N ALA A 172 7.73 20.46 8.18
CA ALA A 172 7.81 19.36 9.13
C ALA A 172 6.46 18.64 9.24
N ILE A 173 6.39 17.43 8.72
CA ILE A 173 5.27 16.50 8.92
C ILE A 173 5.68 15.53 10.04
N ASN A 174 5.19 15.82 11.24
CA ASN A 174 5.45 15.02 12.43
C ASN A 174 4.39 13.92 12.58
N PRO A 175 4.69 12.81 13.29
CA PRO A 175 3.70 11.81 13.66
C PRO A 175 2.47 12.46 14.31
N GLY A 176 1.27 12.07 13.87
CA GLY A 176 -0.01 12.68 14.24
C GLY A 176 -0.55 13.70 13.23
N ASN A 177 0.30 14.38 12.46
CA ASN A 177 -0.14 15.23 11.34
C ASN A 177 -0.63 14.40 10.14
N SER A 178 -0.25 13.12 10.06
CA SER A 178 -0.72 12.21 9.01
C SER A 178 -2.25 12.18 8.94
N GLY A 179 -2.80 12.24 7.72
CA GLY A 179 -4.23 12.35 7.45
C GLY A 179 -4.77 13.77 7.49
N GLY A 180 -3.98 14.73 7.99
CA GLY A 180 -4.33 16.14 7.97
C GLY A 180 -4.20 16.75 6.57
N PRO A 181 -5.01 17.79 6.28
CA PRO A 181 -4.96 18.48 5.00
C PRO A 181 -3.69 19.33 4.85
N VAL A 182 -3.20 19.37 3.61
CA VAL A 182 -2.24 20.38 3.15
C VAL A 182 -3.00 21.31 2.23
N PHE A 183 -3.03 22.59 2.55
CA PHE A 183 -3.75 23.62 1.79
C PHE A 183 -2.85 24.38 0.83
N TYR A 184 -3.42 24.69 -0.33
CA TYR A 184 -2.91 25.70 -1.26
C TYR A 184 -4.05 26.69 -1.54
N GLY A 185 -3.91 27.92 -1.05
CA GLY A 185 -5.03 28.84 -0.96
C GLY A 185 -6.07 28.33 0.04
N ASP A 186 -7.31 28.26 -0.40
CA ASP A 186 -8.48 27.83 0.39
C ASP A 186 -8.90 26.36 0.13
N LYS A 187 -8.14 25.63 -0.69
CA LYS A 187 -8.46 24.25 -1.09
C LYS A 187 -7.42 23.24 -0.62
N ILE A 188 -7.85 22.01 -0.47
CA ILE A 188 -6.95 20.89 -0.15
C ILE A 188 -6.07 20.58 -1.36
N ALA A 189 -4.77 20.74 -1.22
CA ALA A 189 -3.73 20.42 -2.20
C ALA A 189 -3.25 18.97 -2.08
N GLY A 190 -3.44 18.34 -0.90
CA GLY A 190 -3.04 16.98 -0.61
C GLY A 190 -3.32 16.61 0.84
N ILE A 191 -2.99 15.37 1.17
CA ILE A 191 -3.07 14.82 2.53
C ILE A 191 -1.66 14.51 3.01
N ALA A 192 -1.26 15.06 4.16
CA ALA A 192 0.01 14.75 4.80
C ALA A 192 0.06 13.26 5.18
N PHE A 193 1.17 12.54 4.89
CA PHE A 193 1.17 11.10 5.14
C PHE A 193 2.46 10.51 5.70
N GLN A 194 3.63 11.06 5.43
CA GLN A 194 4.88 10.57 6.00
C GLN A 194 5.94 11.66 6.08
N GLY A 195 6.81 11.55 7.12
CA GLY A 195 8.04 12.30 7.22
C GLY A 195 9.26 11.42 6.92
N HIS A 196 10.41 12.01 6.68
CA HIS A 196 11.65 11.27 6.48
C HIS A 196 12.35 11.05 7.82
N ARG A 197 12.51 9.78 8.26
CA ARG A 197 13.11 9.44 9.57
C ARG A 197 14.56 9.96 9.78
N LYS A 198 15.28 10.29 8.72
CA LYS A 198 16.68 10.76 8.74
C LYS A 198 16.88 12.16 8.16
N GLY A 199 15.82 12.83 7.71
CA GLY A 199 15.88 14.19 7.11
C GLY A 199 15.14 15.18 7.99
N GLU A 200 15.79 16.23 8.42
CA GLU A 200 15.13 17.35 9.08
C GLU A 200 14.21 18.07 8.10
N ASN A 201 12.99 18.39 8.51
CA ASN A 201 12.00 19.17 7.76
C ASN A 201 11.60 18.60 6.36
N LEU A 202 11.63 17.29 6.17
CA LEU A 202 11.14 16.65 4.96
C LEU A 202 9.79 15.97 5.21
N GLY A 203 8.73 16.58 4.71
CA GLY A 203 7.38 16.05 4.71
C GLY A 203 6.93 15.62 3.32
N TYR A 204 5.95 14.73 3.27
CA TYR A 204 5.33 14.29 2.03
C TYR A 204 3.82 14.36 2.14
N MET A 205 3.17 14.72 1.03
CA MET A 205 1.71 14.64 0.91
C MET A 205 1.31 13.76 -0.26
N ILE A 206 0.16 13.10 -0.11
CA ILE A 206 -0.57 12.43 -1.18
C ILE A 206 -1.27 13.50 -2.00
N PRO A 207 -0.98 13.66 -3.30
CA PRO A 207 -1.49 14.76 -4.10
C PRO A 207 -2.95 14.58 -4.55
N CYS A 208 -3.52 15.65 -5.05
CA CYS A 208 -4.94 15.70 -5.47
C CYS A 208 -5.30 14.65 -6.52
N GLU A 209 -4.40 14.30 -7.43
CA GLU A 209 -4.64 13.30 -8.46
C GLU A 209 -4.92 11.91 -7.85
N VAL A 210 -4.15 11.52 -6.83
CA VAL A 210 -4.35 10.26 -6.12
C VAL A 210 -5.64 10.31 -5.28
N ILE A 211 -5.91 11.44 -4.63
CA ILE A 211 -7.14 11.63 -3.85
C ILE A 211 -8.37 11.53 -4.77
N ARG A 212 -8.37 12.21 -5.93
CA ARG A 212 -9.48 12.13 -6.88
C ARG A 212 -9.66 10.73 -7.45
N HIS A 213 -8.56 10.03 -7.75
CA HIS A 213 -8.61 8.64 -8.18
C HIS A 213 -9.34 7.78 -7.13
N PHE A 214 -8.93 7.85 -5.87
CA PHE A 214 -9.57 7.13 -4.75
C PHE A 214 -11.05 7.51 -4.59
N LEU A 215 -11.38 8.81 -4.60
CA LEU A 215 -12.76 9.26 -4.43
C LEU A 215 -13.68 8.82 -5.59
N LYS A 216 -13.13 8.71 -6.81
CA LYS A 216 -13.85 8.18 -7.97
C LYS A 216 -13.99 6.66 -7.88
N ASP A 217 -12.95 5.95 -7.45
CA ASP A 217 -12.95 4.49 -7.28
C ASP A 217 -14.07 4.02 -6.35
N ILE A 218 -14.29 4.73 -5.24
CA ILE A 218 -15.32 4.37 -4.25
C ILE A 218 -16.76 4.79 -4.62
N GLU A 219 -16.99 5.40 -5.78
CA GLU A 219 -18.35 5.85 -6.18
C GLU A 219 -19.31 4.70 -6.44
N ASP A 220 -18.82 3.55 -6.86
CA ASP A 220 -19.62 2.33 -7.08
C ASP A 220 -19.81 1.48 -5.79
N GLY A 221 -19.29 1.96 -4.66
CA GLY A 221 -19.36 1.27 -3.36
C GLY A 221 -18.27 0.21 -3.13
N ARG A 222 -17.23 0.18 -3.96
CA ARG A 222 -16.09 -0.76 -3.85
C ARG A 222 -14.78 -0.02 -3.83
N VAL A 223 -13.74 -0.71 -3.40
CA VAL A 223 -12.35 -0.24 -3.51
C VAL A 223 -11.60 -1.20 -4.42
N ASP A 224 -11.28 -0.76 -5.62
CA ASP A 224 -10.44 -1.50 -6.56
C ASP A 224 -8.98 -1.05 -6.50
N GLY A 225 -8.75 0.20 -6.13
CA GLY A 225 -7.46 0.82 -5.89
C GLY A 225 -6.71 1.26 -7.14
N CYS A 226 -5.56 1.88 -6.95
CA CYS A 226 -4.70 2.30 -8.06
C CYS A 226 -4.16 1.09 -8.82
N GLY A 227 -4.30 1.08 -10.14
CA GLY A 227 -3.90 -0.03 -10.98
C GLY A 227 -2.44 -0.01 -11.43
N MET A 228 -2.08 -1.02 -12.21
CA MET A 228 -0.77 -1.19 -12.86
C MET A 228 -0.92 -1.86 -14.22
N LEU A 229 0.14 -1.86 -15.03
CA LEU A 229 0.17 -2.51 -16.35
C LEU A 229 0.78 -3.92 -16.33
N GLY A 230 1.32 -4.37 -15.19
CA GLY A 230 1.83 -5.72 -14.99
C GLY A 230 3.06 -6.07 -15.83
N PHE A 231 3.99 -5.13 -15.97
CA PHE A 231 5.32 -5.38 -16.50
C PHE A 231 6.38 -4.59 -15.73
N PHE A 232 7.60 -5.11 -15.72
CA PHE A 232 8.77 -4.40 -15.22
C PHE A 232 9.55 -3.78 -16.38
N HIS A 233 10.28 -2.73 -16.07
CA HIS A 233 11.06 -1.99 -17.06
C HIS A 233 12.40 -1.52 -16.49
N SER A 234 13.30 -1.19 -17.38
CA SER A 234 14.55 -0.49 -17.03
C SER A 234 14.73 0.74 -17.92
N ASN A 235 15.49 1.69 -17.40
CA ASN A 235 15.92 2.86 -18.16
C ASN A 235 16.73 2.45 -19.39
N LEU A 236 16.63 3.23 -20.45
CA LEU A 236 17.26 2.94 -21.74
C LEU A 236 18.16 4.11 -22.16
N GLU A 237 19.18 4.39 -21.34
CA GLU A 237 20.07 5.54 -21.56
C GLU A 237 21.32 5.20 -22.39
N ASN A 238 21.70 3.91 -22.46
CA ASN A 238 22.90 3.46 -23.13
C ASN A 238 22.75 3.48 -24.67
N PRO A 239 23.62 4.22 -25.43
CA PRO A 239 23.52 4.28 -26.88
C PRO A 239 23.70 2.92 -27.60
N GLY A 240 24.49 2.00 -27.01
CA GLY A 240 24.66 0.64 -27.55
C GLY A 240 23.36 -0.15 -27.50
N MET A 241 22.54 0.04 -26.44
CA MET A 241 21.22 -0.58 -26.35
C MET A 241 20.27 -0.01 -27.42
N HIS A 242 20.30 1.31 -27.68
CA HIS A 242 19.49 1.91 -28.75
C HIS A 242 19.79 1.26 -30.11
N SER A 243 21.07 1.10 -30.43
CA SER A 243 21.50 0.43 -31.67
C SER A 243 21.09 -1.03 -31.72
N TYR A 244 21.27 -1.77 -30.61
CA TYR A 244 20.89 -3.18 -30.49
C TYR A 244 19.39 -3.41 -30.71
N PHE A 245 18.54 -2.56 -30.11
CA PHE A 245 17.10 -2.63 -30.27
C PHE A 245 16.58 -1.94 -31.54
N LYS A 246 17.48 -1.45 -32.42
CA LYS A 246 17.14 -0.81 -33.69
C LYS A 246 16.27 0.43 -33.54
N MET A 247 16.51 1.21 -32.49
CA MET A 247 15.86 2.50 -32.29
C MET A 247 16.35 3.52 -33.33
N LYS A 248 15.45 4.37 -33.80
CA LYS A 248 15.79 5.47 -34.72
C LYS A 248 16.51 6.60 -33.96
N PRO A 249 17.35 7.39 -34.61
CA PRO A 249 17.93 8.59 -34.01
C PRO A 249 16.84 9.48 -33.37
N GLY A 250 17.08 9.90 -32.12
CA GLY A 250 16.12 10.72 -31.35
C GLY A 250 14.89 9.99 -30.80
N GLN A 251 14.74 8.70 -31.03
CA GLN A 251 13.73 7.87 -30.39
C GLN A 251 14.13 7.60 -28.95
N THR A 252 13.16 7.66 -28.03
CA THR A 252 13.35 7.39 -26.60
C THR A 252 12.30 6.38 -26.10
N GLY A 253 12.53 5.76 -24.95
CA GLY A 253 11.60 4.81 -24.36
C GLY A 253 12.18 4.05 -23.19
N LEU A 254 11.42 3.05 -22.69
CA LEU A 254 11.81 2.14 -21.62
C LEU A 254 11.88 0.71 -22.13
N LEU A 255 12.89 -0.03 -21.69
CA LEU A 255 12.99 -1.46 -21.99
C LEU A 255 12.08 -2.26 -21.08
N ILE A 256 11.20 -3.07 -21.63
CA ILE A 256 10.40 -4.04 -20.88
C ILE A 256 11.28 -5.25 -20.56
N THR A 257 11.51 -5.48 -19.25
CA THR A 257 12.42 -6.52 -18.75
C THR A 257 11.71 -7.77 -18.28
N GLU A 258 10.45 -7.65 -17.86
CA GLU A 258 9.63 -8.77 -17.39
C GLU A 258 8.15 -8.45 -17.65
N VAL A 259 7.36 -9.48 -17.91
CA VAL A 259 5.89 -9.40 -18.03
C VAL A 259 5.28 -10.33 -16.99
N ASN A 260 4.40 -9.80 -16.15
CA ASN A 260 3.74 -10.61 -15.13
C ASN A 260 2.90 -11.72 -15.77
N PRO A 261 2.92 -12.95 -15.25
CA PRO A 261 2.18 -14.08 -15.82
C PRO A 261 0.68 -13.82 -15.98
N LEU A 262 0.06 -13.11 -15.05
CA LEU A 262 -1.35 -12.74 -15.13
C LEU A 262 -1.63 -11.71 -16.23
N THR A 263 -0.69 -10.82 -16.52
CA THR A 263 -0.80 -9.88 -17.65
C THR A 263 -0.68 -10.61 -18.97
N GLU A 264 0.30 -11.52 -19.11
CA GLU A 264 0.43 -12.36 -20.31
C GLU A 264 -0.81 -13.21 -20.54
N LYS A 265 -1.40 -13.78 -19.47
CA LYS A 265 -2.65 -14.56 -19.55
C LYS A 265 -3.84 -13.71 -19.99
N ALA A 266 -3.94 -12.47 -19.50
CA ALA A 266 -5.05 -11.56 -19.81
C ALA A 266 -4.95 -10.94 -21.22
N SER A 267 -3.75 -10.76 -21.74
CA SER A 267 -3.46 -10.11 -23.02
C SER A 267 -2.29 -10.82 -23.72
N PRO A 268 -2.50 -12.06 -24.21
CA PRO A 268 -1.43 -12.90 -24.74
C PRO A 268 -0.65 -12.25 -25.87
N GLY A 269 0.67 -12.13 -25.70
CA GLY A 269 1.58 -11.57 -26.70
C GLY A 269 1.43 -10.07 -26.95
N ALA A 270 0.56 -9.37 -26.22
CA ALA A 270 0.38 -7.92 -26.38
C ALA A 270 1.68 -7.18 -26.07
N ILE A 271 2.33 -7.52 -24.95
CA ILE A 271 3.67 -7.03 -24.60
C ILE A 271 4.63 -8.22 -24.44
N LYS A 272 5.92 -7.98 -24.69
CA LYS A 272 6.96 -9.01 -24.57
C LYS A 272 8.21 -8.42 -23.92
N VAL A 273 8.97 -9.29 -23.29
CA VAL A 273 10.34 -8.94 -22.87
C VAL A 273 11.13 -8.48 -24.09
N ASN A 274 11.93 -7.44 -23.92
CA ASN A 274 12.68 -6.72 -24.97
C ASN A 274 11.83 -5.84 -25.91
N ASP A 275 10.55 -5.61 -25.65
CA ASP A 275 9.84 -4.48 -26.26
C ASP A 275 10.34 -3.17 -25.63
N ILE A 276 10.33 -2.09 -26.41
CA ILE A 276 10.61 -0.73 -25.92
C ILE A 276 9.29 0.04 -25.86
N LEU A 277 8.91 0.53 -24.68
CA LEU A 277 7.74 1.40 -24.52
C LEU A 277 8.09 2.82 -25.01
N LEU A 278 7.55 3.20 -26.16
CA LEU A 278 7.78 4.51 -26.79
C LEU A 278 6.76 5.55 -26.37
N SER A 279 5.49 5.17 -26.19
CA SER A 279 4.44 6.08 -25.73
C SER A 279 3.33 5.36 -24.98
N ILE A 280 2.63 6.11 -24.13
CA ILE A 280 1.47 5.69 -23.34
C ILE A 280 0.36 6.75 -23.51
N ASP A 281 -0.85 6.34 -23.98
CA ASP A 281 -1.98 7.21 -24.27
C ASP A 281 -1.57 8.49 -25.04
N GLY A 282 -0.64 8.37 -26.00
CA GLY A 282 -0.12 9.45 -26.83
C GLY A 282 1.02 10.25 -26.20
N HIS A 283 1.33 10.08 -24.92
CA HIS A 283 2.48 10.71 -24.28
C HIS A 283 3.78 9.98 -24.61
N LYS A 284 4.75 10.63 -25.22
CA LYS A 284 6.08 10.07 -25.49
C LYS A 284 6.79 9.77 -24.17
N VAL A 285 7.41 8.59 -24.08
CA VAL A 285 8.17 8.16 -22.91
C VAL A 285 9.66 8.42 -23.13
N ALA A 286 10.29 9.11 -22.21
CA ALA A 286 11.73 9.35 -22.19
C ALA A 286 12.51 8.10 -21.71
N ASN A 287 13.83 8.06 -21.91
CA ASN A 287 14.69 6.94 -21.52
C ASN A 287 14.71 6.67 -20.00
N ASN A 288 14.33 7.65 -19.18
CA ASN A 288 14.20 7.54 -17.73
C ASN A 288 12.76 7.31 -17.26
N GLY A 289 11.83 6.99 -18.17
CA GLY A 289 10.43 6.72 -17.85
C GLY A 289 9.53 7.94 -17.68
N ASN A 290 10.03 9.14 -17.87
CA ASN A 290 9.20 10.33 -17.77
C ASN A 290 8.44 10.61 -19.07
N ILE A 291 7.23 11.13 -18.91
CA ILE A 291 6.42 11.79 -19.94
C ILE A 291 6.41 13.30 -19.66
N ARG A 292 6.01 14.11 -20.64
CA ARG A 292 5.79 15.54 -20.43
C ARG A 292 4.28 15.82 -20.43
N LEU A 293 3.84 16.52 -19.38
CA LEU A 293 2.48 17.02 -19.28
C LEU A 293 2.28 18.23 -20.20
N ALA A 294 1.04 18.67 -20.39
CA ALA A 294 0.70 19.81 -21.23
C ALA A 294 1.40 21.13 -20.80
N ASN A 295 1.66 21.31 -19.51
CA ASN A 295 2.41 22.43 -18.95
C ASN A 295 3.95 22.27 -19.07
N GLY A 296 4.43 21.20 -19.72
CA GLY A 296 5.85 20.90 -19.91
C GLY A 296 6.53 20.18 -18.74
N GLU A 297 5.86 20.00 -17.61
CA GLU A 297 6.45 19.33 -16.45
C GLU A 297 6.66 17.84 -16.68
N PRO A 298 7.80 17.29 -16.23
CA PRO A 298 8.05 15.86 -16.31
C PRO A 298 7.27 15.13 -15.21
N ARG A 299 6.68 13.97 -15.55
CA ARG A 299 6.09 12.99 -14.61
C ARG A 299 6.46 11.60 -15.07
N HIS A 300 6.59 10.66 -14.13
CA HIS A 300 6.74 9.25 -14.48
C HIS A 300 5.51 8.78 -15.28
N PHE A 301 5.71 7.90 -16.26
CA PHE A 301 4.64 7.46 -17.17
C PHE A 301 3.42 6.88 -16.46
N SER A 302 3.59 6.29 -15.27
CA SER A 302 2.48 5.77 -14.45
C SER A 302 1.50 6.85 -13.99
N TYR A 303 1.84 8.14 -14.11
CA TYR A 303 0.90 9.23 -13.87
C TYR A 303 -0.38 9.11 -14.71
N VAL A 304 -0.27 8.59 -15.95
CA VAL A 304 -1.43 8.35 -16.82
C VAL A 304 -2.45 7.40 -16.18
N LEU A 305 -1.97 6.46 -15.36
CA LEU A 305 -2.83 5.47 -14.69
C LEU A 305 -3.70 6.07 -13.58
N LEU A 306 -3.32 7.23 -13.02
CA LEU A 306 -4.15 7.94 -12.03
C LEU A 306 -5.46 8.47 -12.64
N GLY A 307 -5.53 8.66 -13.95
CA GLY A 307 -6.76 8.99 -14.68
C GLY A 307 -7.61 7.79 -15.09
N LYS A 308 -7.18 6.55 -14.74
CA LYS A 308 -7.82 5.30 -15.18
C LYS A 308 -8.26 4.46 -14.00
N GLN A 309 -9.42 3.83 -14.12
CA GLN A 309 -9.89 2.82 -13.17
C GLN A 309 -9.49 1.40 -13.60
N ILE A 310 -9.56 0.44 -12.68
CA ILE A 310 -9.30 -0.97 -12.98
C ILE A 310 -10.21 -1.45 -14.12
N GLY A 311 -9.64 -2.15 -15.10
CA GLY A 311 -10.34 -2.64 -16.29
C GLY A 311 -10.36 -1.66 -17.47
N GLU A 312 -10.14 -0.36 -17.24
CA GLU A 312 -10.00 0.59 -18.35
C GLU A 312 -8.72 0.30 -19.17
N LYS A 313 -8.77 0.60 -20.46
CA LYS A 313 -7.66 0.32 -21.37
C LYS A 313 -6.71 1.49 -21.48
N VAL A 314 -5.44 1.15 -21.63
CA VAL A 314 -4.34 2.06 -21.92
C VAL A 314 -3.71 1.68 -23.26
N LYS A 315 -3.53 2.65 -24.13
CA LYS A 315 -2.91 2.48 -25.43
C LYS A 315 -1.40 2.65 -25.33
N LEU A 316 -0.65 1.62 -25.73
CA LEU A 316 0.81 1.64 -25.72
C LEU A 316 1.35 1.58 -27.15
N THR A 317 2.33 2.41 -27.47
CA THR A 317 3.16 2.25 -28.68
C THR A 317 4.47 1.61 -28.27
N LEU A 318 4.79 0.46 -28.86
CA LEU A 318 5.97 -0.33 -28.56
C LEU A 318 6.88 -0.43 -29.78
N LEU A 319 8.18 -0.51 -29.58
CA LEU A 319 9.14 -0.94 -30.59
C LEU A 319 9.46 -2.43 -30.35
N ARG A 320 9.06 -3.29 -31.25
CA ARG A 320 9.32 -4.75 -31.22
C ARG A 320 10.17 -5.15 -32.43
N SER A 321 11.39 -5.62 -32.17
CA SER A 321 12.33 -6.04 -33.24
C SER A 321 12.52 -4.96 -34.32
N GLY A 322 12.58 -3.67 -33.96
CA GLY A 322 12.75 -2.54 -34.87
C GLY A 322 11.48 -2.07 -35.58
N ARG A 323 10.29 -2.63 -35.27
CA ARG A 323 9.00 -2.21 -35.82
C ARG A 323 8.12 -1.61 -34.74
N GLU A 324 7.51 -0.49 -35.02
CA GLU A 324 6.52 0.10 -34.13
C GLU A 324 5.19 -0.65 -34.22
N ILE A 325 4.64 -1.00 -33.08
CA ILE A 325 3.32 -1.64 -32.93
C ILE A 325 2.51 -0.87 -31.90
N THR A 326 1.19 -0.95 -32.02
CA THR A 326 0.27 -0.38 -31.04
C THR A 326 -0.52 -1.50 -30.41
N VAL A 327 -0.61 -1.49 -29.07
CA VAL A 327 -1.39 -2.45 -28.30
C VAL A 327 -2.23 -1.75 -27.27
N GLU A 328 -3.27 -2.40 -26.79
CA GLU A 328 -4.07 -1.94 -25.66
C GLU A 328 -3.96 -2.94 -24.52
N LEU A 329 -3.68 -2.44 -23.31
CA LEU A 329 -3.66 -3.24 -22.09
C LEU A 329 -4.71 -2.75 -21.11
N PRO A 330 -5.43 -3.65 -20.43
CA PRO A 330 -6.28 -3.27 -19.31
C PRO A 330 -5.41 -2.86 -18.11
N VAL A 331 -5.81 -1.81 -17.42
CA VAL A 331 -5.30 -1.48 -16.08
C VAL A 331 -5.75 -2.58 -15.12
N ARG A 332 -4.82 -3.15 -14.35
CA ARG A 332 -5.05 -4.31 -13.49
C ARG A 332 -4.74 -3.99 -12.04
N LYS A 333 -5.37 -4.74 -11.12
CA LYS A 333 -4.95 -4.74 -9.72
C LYS A 333 -3.50 -5.22 -9.59
N PRO A 334 -2.74 -4.72 -8.60
CA PRO A 334 -1.41 -5.24 -8.32
C PRO A 334 -1.44 -6.76 -8.06
N ASP A 335 -0.60 -7.49 -8.77
CA ASP A 335 -0.56 -8.95 -8.79
C ASP A 335 0.79 -9.51 -8.30
N TYR A 336 1.41 -8.87 -7.32
CA TYR A 336 2.60 -9.37 -6.66
C TYR A 336 2.27 -10.45 -5.62
N TYR A 337 3.20 -11.39 -5.40
CA TYR A 337 3.07 -12.39 -4.34
C TYR A 337 3.01 -11.74 -2.96
N MET A 338 3.78 -10.67 -2.76
CA MET A 338 3.94 -10.05 -1.46
C MET A 338 3.42 -8.62 -1.47
N ILE A 339 2.31 -8.45 -0.78
CA ILE A 339 1.72 -7.15 -0.46
C ILE A 339 1.54 -7.04 1.06
N PRO A 340 1.55 -5.84 1.63
CA PRO A 340 1.10 -5.65 3.00
C PRO A 340 -0.36 -6.06 3.16
N VAL A 341 -0.65 -6.69 4.29
CA VAL A 341 -2.00 -7.18 4.62
C VAL A 341 -2.46 -6.50 5.90
N TYR A 342 -3.64 -5.87 5.84
CA TYR A 342 -4.27 -5.15 6.95
C TYR A 342 -5.70 -5.60 7.14
N ASP A 343 -6.31 -5.24 8.26
CA ASP A 343 -7.73 -5.41 8.59
C ASP A 343 -8.24 -6.85 8.56
N ARG A 344 -7.33 -7.81 8.73
CA ARG A 344 -7.66 -9.23 8.84
C ARG A 344 -6.68 -9.99 9.71
N GLU A 345 -7.12 -11.13 10.22
CA GLU A 345 -6.26 -12.09 10.94
C GLU A 345 -5.18 -12.62 9.97
N MET A 346 -4.00 -12.91 10.53
CA MET A 346 -2.96 -13.62 9.77
C MET A 346 -3.36 -15.07 9.55
N ASP A 347 -3.18 -15.55 8.32
CA ASP A 347 -3.41 -16.94 7.99
C ASP A 347 -2.32 -17.84 8.57
N TYR A 348 -2.71 -18.88 9.31
CA TYR A 348 -1.78 -19.91 9.81
C TYR A 348 -2.40 -21.28 9.87
N TYR A 349 -1.55 -22.30 9.89
CA TYR A 349 -1.86 -23.69 10.12
C TYR A 349 -0.80 -24.36 11.00
N CYS A 350 -1.24 -24.98 12.09
CA CYS A 350 -0.40 -25.77 13.01
C CYS A 350 -0.64 -27.26 12.77
N PHE A 351 0.39 -27.96 12.35
CA PHE A 351 0.34 -29.41 12.15
C PHE A 351 1.50 -30.09 12.85
N GLY A 352 1.21 -30.80 13.96
CA GLY A 352 2.27 -31.44 14.77
C GLY A 352 3.34 -30.46 15.29
N GLY A 353 2.94 -29.21 15.56
CA GLY A 353 3.84 -28.15 16.01
C GLY A 353 4.50 -27.34 14.90
N LEU A 354 4.40 -27.75 13.65
CA LEU A 354 4.86 -26.96 12.51
C LEU A 354 3.88 -25.83 12.24
N ILE A 355 4.32 -24.60 12.27
CA ILE A 355 3.50 -23.42 12.00
C ILE A 355 3.75 -22.93 10.58
N PHE A 356 2.78 -23.13 9.72
CA PHE A 356 2.79 -22.62 8.35
C PHE A 356 1.95 -21.35 8.27
N SER A 357 2.43 -20.35 7.53
CA SER A 357 1.70 -19.10 7.29
C SER A 357 1.85 -18.65 5.84
N SER A 358 0.92 -17.83 5.39
CA SER A 358 1.09 -17.10 4.14
C SER A 358 2.25 -16.10 4.27
N LEU A 359 3.20 -16.09 3.34
CA LEU A 359 4.27 -15.11 3.30
C LEU A 359 3.69 -13.75 2.90
N THR A 360 3.90 -12.75 3.75
CA THR A 360 3.48 -11.36 3.53
C THR A 360 4.64 -10.41 3.78
N SER A 361 4.57 -9.18 3.24
CA SER A 361 5.58 -8.18 3.55
C SER A 361 5.57 -7.75 5.03
N ASN A 362 4.43 -7.86 5.72
CA ASN A 362 4.35 -7.63 7.17
C ASN A 362 5.17 -8.66 7.96
N TYR A 363 5.14 -9.94 7.56
CA TYR A 363 5.98 -10.97 8.18
C TYR A 363 7.47 -10.66 7.99
N LEU A 364 7.88 -10.26 6.76
CA LEU A 364 9.27 -9.84 6.52
C LEU A 364 9.66 -8.61 7.34
N ALA A 365 8.76 -7.63 7.45
CA ALA A 365 8.98 -6.45 8.27
C ALA A 365 9.16 -6.82 9.76
N ALA A 366 8.41 -7.81 10.25
CA ALA A 366 8.54 -8.32 11.62
C ALA A 366 9.88 -9.06 11.85
N LEU A 367 10.40 -9.76 10.85
CA LEU A 367 11.75 -10.38 10.89
C LEU A 367 12.85 -9.30 10.85
N GLY A 368 12.59 -8.15 10.25
CA GLY A 368 13.54 -7.04 10.14
C GLY A 368 14.85 -7.45 9.47
N LYS A 369 15.98 -7.21 10.15
CA LYS A 369 17.33 -7.57 9.64
C LYS A 369 17.58 -9.08 9.54
N ASN A 370 16.75 -9.89 10.19
CA ASN A 370 16.85 -11.35 10.17
C ASN A 370 16.05 -11.98 9.02
N ALA A 371 15.41 -11.18 8.15
CA ALA A 371 14.70 -11.68 7.00
C ALA A 371 15.69 -12.30 5.97
N PRO A 372 15.55 -13.59 5.61
CA PRO A 372 16.41 -14.22 4.63
C PRO A 372 16.26 -13.62 3.23
N ASP A 373 17.36 -13.56 2.46
CA ASP A 373 17.34 -13.06 1.08
C ASP A 373 16.43 -13.90 0.17
N SER A 374 16.31 -15.20 0.44
CA SER A 374 15.37 -16.09 -0.27
C SER A 374 13.92 -15.66 -0.18
N LEU A 375 13.52 -15.08 0.96
CA LEU A 375 12.17 -14.54 1.17
C LEU A 375 12.05 -13.11 0.63
N THR A 376 13.04 -12.26 0.88
CA THR A 376 12.99 -10.86 0.44
C THR A 376 12.98 -10.73 -1.09
N SER A 377 13.67 -11.62 -1.81
CA SER A 377 13.66 -11.68 -3.28
C SER A 377 12.26 -11.98 -3.88
N GLN A 378 11.31 -12.50 -3.09
CA GLN A 378 9.95 -12.73 -3.56
C GLN A 378 9.11 -11.44 -3.65
N MET A 379 9.54 -10.32 -3.05
CA MET A 379 8.77 -9.07 -3.01
C MET A 379 8.48 -8.49 -4.40
N VAL A 380 9.34 -8.75 -5.36
CA VAL A 380 9.22 -8.21 -6.73
C VAL A 380 8.61 -9.20 -7.72
N LYS A 381 8.30 -10.42 -7.29
CA LYS A 381 7.73 -11.44 -8.20
C LYS A 381 6.23 -11.27 -8.36
N GLY A 382 5.77 -11.30 -9.61
CA GLY A 382 4.35 -11.41 -9.96
C GLY A 382 3.78 -12.79 -9.65
N LYS A 383 2.46 -12.86 -9.45
CA LYS A 383 1.74 -14.11 -9.19
C LYS A 383 1.59 -14.96 -10.46
N ASP A 384 1.73 -16.29 -10.32
CA ASP A 384 1.45 -17.25 -11.40
C ASP A 384 -0.07 -17.34 -11.70
N PHE A 385 -0.93 -17.22 -10.68
CA PHE A 385 -2.40 -17.20 -10.78
C PHE A 385 -2.98 -16.28 -9.70
N GLU A 386 -4.24 -15.88 -9.84
CA GLU A 386 -4.90 -14.93 -8.91
C GLU A 386 -4.91 -15.40 -7.46
N ASP A 387 -5.15 -16.70 -7.23
CA ASP A 387 -5.19 -17.31 -5.91
C ASP A 387 -3.84 -17.85 -5.42
N SER A 388 -2.75 -17.63 -6.19
CA SER A 388 -1.43 -18.08 -5.76
C SER A 388 -0.90 -17.26 -4.59
N GLY A 389 -0.21 -17.95 -3.68
CA GLY A 389 0.42 -17.37 -2.51
C GLY A 389 1.62 -18.21 -2.10
N LEU A 390 2.59 -17.60 -1.47
CA LEU A 390 3.77 -18.28 -0.94
C LEU A 390 3.49 -18.73 0.49
N VAL A 391 3.95 -19.94 0.84
CA VAL A 391 3.80 -20.50 2.17
C VAL A 391 5.15 -20.62 2.83
N VAL A 392 5.26 -20.12 4.05
CA VAL A 392 6.47 -20.19 4.86
C VAL A 392 6.23 -21.03 6.11
N LEU A 393 7.19 -21.90 6.45
CA LEU A 393 7.28 -22.52 7.76
C LEU A 393 7.91 -21.49 8.70
N THR A 394 7.09 -20.84 9.54
CA THR A 394 7.54 -19.71 10.37
C THR A 394 8.27 -20.15 11.63
N MET A 395 7.82 -21.26 12.25
CA MET A 395 8.43 -21.83 13.46
C MET A 395 8.04 -23.29 13.65
N VAL A 396 8.74 -23.97 14.55
CA VAL A 396 8.43 -25.31 15.02
C VAL A 396 8.26 -25.29 16.54
N LEU A 397 7.05 -25.56 17.01
CA LEU A 397 6.75 -25.73 18.42
C LEU A 397 7.23 -27.11 18.88
N GLY A 398 8.24 -27.17 19.75
CA GLY A 398 8.94 -28.39 20.11
C GLY A 398 8.04 -29.44 20.77
N ASP A 399 8.04 -30.65 20.20
CA ASP A 399 7.34 -31.84 20.70
C ASP A 399 8.14 -33.09 20.25
N GLU A 400 7.90 -34.23 20.89
CA GLU A 400 8.56 -35.51 20.54
C GLU A 400 8.34 -35.88 19.06
N VAL A 401 7.17 -35.50 18.48
CA VAL A 401 6.83 -35.85 17.10
C VAL A 401 7.67 -35.12 16.07
N ASN A 402 8.25 -33.95 16.41
CA ASN A 402 8.97 -33.09 15.47
C ASN A 402 10.46 -32.91 15.82
N ILE A 403 11.04 -33.81 16.63
CA ILE A 403 12.46 -33.78 16.99
C ILE A 403 13.34 -33.73 15.73
N GLY A 404 14.30 -32.80 15.73
CA GLY A 404 15.24 -32.56 14.62
C GLY A 404 14.76 -31.69 13.50
N TYR A 405 13.56 -31.03 13.67
CA TYR A 405 13.02 -30.05 12.73
C TYR A 405 13.04 -28.62 13.28
N GLN A 406 13.47 -28.41 14.53
CA GLN A 406 13.39 -27.12 15.24
C GLN A 406 14.14 -25.98 14.53
N ASP A 407 15.24 -26.32 13.84
CA ASP A 407 16.08 -25.34 13.13
C ASP A 407 15.59 -25.03 11.70
N ILE A 408 14.57 -25.75 11.20
CA ILE A 408 13.98 -25.52 9.89
C ILE A 408 12.87 -24.48 10.06
N ILE A 409 13.23 -23.21 10.04
CA ILE A 409 12.32 -22.09 10.20
C ILE A 409 12.59 -21.03 9.14
N THR A 410 11.60 -20.18 8.87
CA THR A 410 11.68 -19.13 7.83
C THR A 410 11.97 -19.67 6.42
N GLU A 411 11.50 -20.89 6.13
CA GLU A 411 11.73 -21.59 4.87
C GLU A 411 10.47 -21.62 4.00
N LEU A 412 10.65 -21.34 2.69
CA LEU A 412 9.56 -21.44 1.72
C LEU A 412 9.23 -22.90 1.40
N VAL A 413 7.95 -23.26 1.57
CA VAL A 413 7.46 -24.58 1.20
C VAL A 413 7.28 -24.64 -0.31
N SER A 414 8.04 -25.52 -0.99
CA SER A 414 7.94 -25.72 -2.44
C SER A 414 6.91 -26.79 -2.82
N SER A 415 6.92 -27.93 -2.12
CA SER A 415 5.99 -29.03 -2.45
C SER A 415 5.67 -29.90 -1.24
N VAL A 416 4.51 -30.59 -1.34
CA VAL A 416 4.11 -31.70 -0.46
C VAL A 416 3.91 -32.93 -1.34
N ASN A 417 4.58 -34.04 -1.02
CA ASN A 417 4.54 -35.30 -1.80
C ASN A 417 4.80 -35.11 -3.32
N GLY A 418 5.68 -34.15 -3.68
CA GLY A 418 6.01 -33.81 -5.07
C GLY A 418 5.00 -32.87 -5.77
N VAL A 419 3.88 -32.54 -5.11
CA VAL A 419 2.89 -31.57 -5.64
C VAL A 419 3.30 -30.17 -5.22
N LYS A 420 3.50 -29.25 -6.19
CA LYS A 420 3.83 -27.83 -5.93
C LYS A 420 2.73 -27.18 -5.10
N VAL A 421 3.10 -26.53 -4.00
CA VAL A 421 2.17 -25.78 -3.14
C VAL A 421 1.78 -24.47 -3.83
N ARG A 422 0.48 -24.20 -3.94
CA ARG A 422 -0.07 -22.98 -4.57
C ARG A 422 -0.32 -21.87 -3.56
N ASN A 423 -0.79 -22.22 -2.37
CA ASN A 423 -1.08 -21.32 -1.26
C ASN A 423 -1.26 -22.13 0.04
N LEU A 424 -1.51 -21.46 1.17
CA LEU A 424 -1.66 -22.12 2.47
C LEU A 424 -2.86 -23.09 2.50
N ARG A 425 -3.97 -22.74 1.86
CA ARG A 425 -5.15 -23.64 1.79
C ARG A 425 -4.81 -24.92 1.05
N HIS A 426 -4.13 -24.83 -0.07
CA HIS A 426 -3.68 -26.00 -0.82
C HIS A 426 -2.69 -26.87 -0.03
N LEU A 427 -1.78 -26.26 0.75
CA LEU A 427 -0.91 -27.02 1.67
C LEU A 427 -1.72 -27.80 2.69
N ILE A 428 -2.74 -27.18 3.29
CA ILE A 428 -3.65 -27.85 4.25
C ILE A 428 -4.36 -29.02 3.57
N GLU A 429 -4.91 -28.83 2.39
CA GLU A 429 -5.58 -29.89 1.60
C GLU A 429 -4.65 -31.08 1.37
N LEU A 430 -3.39 -30.82 0.93
CA LEU A 430 -2.41 -31.88 0.68
C LEU A 430 -2.02 -32.65 1.95
N LEU A 431 -1.93 -31.99 3.10
CA LEU A 431 -1.61 -32.64 4.38
C LEU A 431 -2.83 -33.36 4.98
N GLU A 432 -4.05 -32.98 4.62
CA GLU A 432 -5.30 -33.59 5.10
C GLU A 432 -5.88 -34.68 4.18
N GLU A 433 -5.41 -34.76 2.92
CA GLU A 433 -5.89 -35.72 1.93
C GLU A 433 -5.79 -37.16 2.41
N LYS A 434 -4.68 -37.51 3.08
CA LYS A 434 -4.43 -38.85 3.64
C LYS A 434 -4.54 -38.81 5.15
N LYS A 435 -5.15 -39.83 5.73
CA LYS A 435 -5.27 -39.96 7.21
C LYS A 435 -4.04 -40.53 7.88
N ASP A 436 -3.30 -41.36 7.18
CA ASP A 436 -2.12 -42.09 7.63
C ASP A 436 -1.04 -42.13 6.55
N GLY A 437 0.11 -42.77 6.85
CA GLY A 437 1.27 -42.80 6.00
C GLY A 437 2.17 -41.61 6.22
N TYR A 438 2.96 -41.26 5.20
CA TYR A 438 3.95 -40.19 5.30
C TYR A 438 3.61 -39.02 4.37
N ALA A 439 3.86 -37.80 4.84
CA ALA A 439 3.96 -36.61 4.00
C ALA A 439 5.41 -36.16 3.91
N ILE A 440 5.83 -35.81 2.69
CA ILE A 440 7.18 -35.32 2.41
C ILE A 440 7.06 -33.86 2.00
N ILE A 441 7.54 -32.96 2.87
CA ILE A 441 7.59 -31.53 2.59
C ILE A 441 9.00 -31.19 2.08
N ARG A 442 9.05 -30.42 0.98
CA ARG A 442 10.29 -29.85 0.45
C ARG A 442 10.23 -28.33 0.52
N PHE A 443 11.40 -27.76 0.69
CA PHE A 443 11.61 -26.31 0.77
C PHE A 443 12.50 -25.84 -0.38
N ASP A 444 12.40 -24.55 -0.73
CA ASP A 444 13.14 -24.01 -1.87
C ASP A 444 14.67 -24.02 -1.66
N GLN A 445 15.14 -23.77 -0.42
CA GLN A 445 16.57 -23.65 -0.12
C GLN A 445 17.15 -24.85 0.63
N GLN A 446 16.32 -25.81 1.03
CA GLN A 446 16.74 -26.99 1.78
C GLN A 446 16.75 -28.24 0.90
N ASN A 447 17.90 -28.90 0.78
CA ASN A 447 17.97 -30.17 0.07
C ASN A 447 17.38 -31.33 0.90
N LYS A 448 17.40 -31.24 2.24
CA LYS A 448 16.85 -32.26 3.14
C LYS A 448 15.32 -32.16 3.18
N PRO A 449 14.59 -33.22 2.80
CA PRO A 449 13.14 -33.24 2.94
C PRO A 449 12.75 -33.37 4.42
N MET A 450 11.62 -32.76 4.76
CA MET A 450 10.94 -33.00 6.04
C MET A 450 9.93 -34.13 5.84
N VAL A 451 10.06 -35.23 6.59
CA VAL A 451 9.18 -36.39 6.49
C VAL A 451 8.31 -36.48 7.74
N LEU A 452 6.99 -36.43 7.57
CA LEU A 452 6.02 -36.43 8.63
C LEU A 452 5.24 -37.74 8.65
N ASP A 453 5.18 -38.42 9.80
CA ASP A 453 4.20 -39.49 10.04
C ASP A 453 2.84 -38.82 10.30
N LEU A 454 1.94 -38.88 9.33
CA LEU A 454 0.67 -38.16 9.36
C LEU A 454 -0.20 -38.54 10.57
N LYS A 455 -0.18 -39.82 10.98
CA LYS A 455 -0.95 -40.30 12.14
C LYS A 455 -0.40 -39.72 13.44
N GLN A 456 0.91 -39.75 13.63
CA GLN A 456 1.56 -39.24 14.85
C GLN A 456 1.44 -37.72 14.94
N PHE A 457 1.66 -36.97 13.82
CA PHE A 457 1.55 -35.52 13.80
C PHE A 457 0.13 -35.04 14.10
N ARG A 458 -0.91 -35.72 13.57
CA ARG A 458 -2.31 -35.43 13.89
C ARG A 458 -2.61 -35.66 15.35
N ALA A 459 -2.18 -36.82 15.91
CA ALA A 459 -2.40 -37.17 17.30
C ALA A 459 -1.70 -36.22 18.28
N ALA A 460 -0.54 -35.67 17.87
CA ALA A 460 0.23 -34.72 18.68
C ALA A 460 -0.38 -33.30 18.66
N THR A 461 -1.05 -32.88 17.57
CA THR A 461 -1.53 -31.51 17.40
C THR A 461 -2.36 -31.02 18.59
N PRO A 462 -3.39 -31.73 19.13
CA PRO A 462 -4.18 -31.23 20.26
C PRO A 462 -3.35 -30.92 21.51
N ARG A 463 -2.44 -31.83 21.92
CA ARG A 463 -1.60 -31.60 23.11
C ARG A 463 -0.60 -30.46 22.92
N ILE A 464 -0.13 -30.22 21.66
CA ILE A 464 0.73 -29.10 21.33
C ILE A 464 -0.05 -27.79 21.41
N LEU A 465 -1.27 -27.74 20.88
CA LEU A 465 -2.15 -26.56 20.99
C LEU A 465 -2.38 -26.19 22.46
N GLU A 466 -2.65 -27.16 23.33
CA GLU A 466 -2.83 -26.95 24.76
C GLU A 466 -1.53 -26.47 25.41
N LYS A 467 -0.40 -27.17 25.20
CA LYS A 467 0.91 -26.84 25.76
C LYS A 467 1.36 -25.42 25.44
N TYR A 468 1.16 -24.97 24.21
CA TYR A 468 1.58 -23.65 23.72
C TYR A 468 0.44 -22.62 23.67
N GLN A 469 -0.72 -22.94 24.22
CA GLN A 469 -1.90 -22.07 24.33
C GLN A 469 -2.37 -21.47 22.98
N LEU A 470 -2.35 -22.28 21.92
CA LEU A 470 -2.93 -21.89 20.65
C LEU A 470 -4.47 -22.10 20.71
N PRO A 471 -5.28 -21.12 20.28
CA PRO A 471 -6.73 -21.21 20.33
C PRO A 471 -7.33 -22.22 19.32
N ALA A 472 -6.58 -22.55 18.27
CA ALA A 472 -6.96 -23.51 17.24
C ALA A 472 -5.74 -23.93 16.42
N ASP A 473 -5.89 -25.02 15.67
CA ASP A 473 -4.88 -25.50 14.73
C ASP A 473 -4.72 -24.60 13.49
N ARG A 474 -5.66 -23.69 13.25
CA ARG A 474 -5.64 -22.78 12.09
C ARG A 474 -6.44 -21.50 12.31
N SER A 475 -6.11 -20.44 11.55
CA SER A 475 -6.88 -19.21 11.50
C SER A 475 -8.31 -19.45 10.98
N ARG A 476 -9.22 -18.51 11.26
CA ARG A 476 -10.63 -18.60 10.79
C ARG A 476 -10.73 -18.69 9.27
N ALA A 477 -9.91 -17.92 8.56
CA ALA A 477 -9.89 -17.91 7.09
C ALA A 477 -9.45 -19.25 6.47
N CYS A 478 -8.66 -20.05 7.21
CA CYS A 478 -8.22 -21.39 6.79
C CYS A 478 -9.20 -22.52 7.17
N ARG A 479 -10.27 -22.22 7.89
CA ARG A 479 -11.32 -23.21 8.16
C ARG A 479 -12.16 -23.43 6.90
N LYS A 480 -12.50 -24.68 6.59
CA LYS A 480 -13.45 -24.96 5.50
C LYS A 480 -14.74 -24.19 5.79
N GLY A 481 -15.17 -23.32 4.89
CA GLY A 481 -16.46 -22.67 4.99
C GLY A 481 -17.56 -23.73 5.12
N LYS A 482 -18.46 -23.53 6.08
CA LYS A 482 -19.75 -24.23 6.11
C LYS A 482 -20.61 -23.71 4.98
#